data_22ac627d755e0b2ddd4c1fbc0bee1e83
#
_entry.id   22ac627d755e0b2ddd4c1fbc0bee1e83
#
_cell.length_a   1.000
_cell.length_b   1.000
_cell.length_c   1.000
_cell.angle_alpha   90.00
_cell.angle_beta   90.00
_cell.angle_gamma   90.00
#
_symmetry.space_group_name_H-M   'P 1'
#
loop_
_entity.id
_entity.type
_entity.pdbx_description
1 polymer ?
#
loop_
_entity_poly.entity_id
_entity_poly.type
_entity_poly.pdbx_seq_one_letter_code
_entity_poly.pdbx_strand_id
1 'polypeptide(L)'
;MSLVAAENTATVQNLRTAFEGESNAHAKYTAFAIKADQEEFHGAASLFRAAARAEQIHSTNHARVIRMLGGHAEAEIHPVEVKSTLENLKAALGGEQYEIDSMYPDFLEEATAGKNTAAIRTFTGALEAEKTHARLYGEAIALLVGGKKDAWIFAARDFYVCPVCGYTSDTEEEHERCPVCNCPWEKFEIIR
;
A
#
# COMPACT_ATOMS: atom_id res chain seq x y z
N MET A 1 -9.69 -33.21 4.32
CA MET A 1 -9.19 -32.22 5.31
C MET A 1 -10.36 -31.39 5.76
N SER A 2 -10.59 -31.27 7.06
CA SER A 2 -11.72 -30.49 7.62
C SER A 2 -11.53 -29.01 7.28
N LEU A 3 -12.61 -28.29 6.92
CA LEU A 3 -12.63 -26.83 6.66
C LEU A 3 -11.98 -26.04 7.82
N VAL A 4 -12.18 -26.47 9.06
CA VAL A 4 -11.59 -25.84 10.26
C VAL A 4 -10.05 -25.91 10.31
N ALA A 5 -9.44 -26.91 9.68
CA ALA A 5 -7.97 -27.02 9.63
C ALA A 5 -7.34 -26.06 8.58
N ALA A 6 -8.10 -25.65 7.56
CA ALA A 6 -7.64 -24.69 6.56
C ALA A 6 -7.67 -23.24 7.09
N GLU A 7 -8.60 -22.92 7.98
CA GLU A 7 -8.79 -21.57 8.55
C GLU A 7 -7.66 -21.15 9.53
N ASN A 8 -6.85 -22.07 10.03
CA ASN A 8 -5.81 -21.84 11.03
C ASN A 8 -4.39 -22.11 10.54
N THR A 9 -4.15 -22.12 9.24
CA THR A 9 -2.79 -22.22 8.72
C THR A 9 -2.01 -20.91 8.97
N ALA A 10 -0.67 -20.99 9.11
CA ALA A 10 0.18 -19.82 9.23
C ALA A 10 -0.05 -18.83 8.08
N THR A 11 -0.20 -19.32 6.86
CA THR A 11 -0.54 -18.47 5.70
C THR A 11 -1.84 -17.69 5.86
N VAL A 12 -2.90 -18.28 6.45
CA VAL A 12 -4.17 -17.58 6.68
C VAL A 12 -4.00 -16.53 7.78
N GLN A 13 -3.23 -16.80 8.82
CA GLN A 13 -2.93 -15.81 9.85
C GLN A 13 -2.13 -14.64 9.27
N ASN A 14 -1.11 -14.91 8.44
CA ASN A 14 -0.35 -13.87 7.75
C ASN A 14 -1.23 -13.01 6.84
N LEU A 15 -2.17 -13.63 6.10
CA LEU A 15 -3.14 -12.89 5.29
C LEU A 15 -4.06 -11.99 6.13
N ARG A 16 -4.48 -12.44 7.33
CA ARG A 16 -5.28 -11.63 8.26
C ARG A 16 -4.46 -10.46 8.80
N THR A 17 -3.22 -10.70 9.20
CA THR A 17 -2.30 -9.65 9.65
C THR A 17 -2.06 -8.61 8.56
N ALA A 18 -1.79 -9.04 7.32
CA ALA A 18 -1.67 -8.13 6.19
C ALA A 18 -2.97 -7.37 5.94
N PHE A 19 -4.12 -8.05 5.88
CA PHE A 19 -5.42 -7.41 5.68
C PHE A 19 -5.72 -6.31 6.71
N GLU A 20 -5.42 -6.56 7.99
CA GLU A 20 -5.60 -5.58 9.07
C GLU A 20 -4.60 -4.43 8.94
N GLY A 21 -3.32 -4.71 8.65
CA GLY A 21 -2.28 -3.71 8.42
C GLY A 21 -2.67 -2.75 7.30
N GLU A 22 -3.02 -3.29 6.12
CA GLU A 22 -3.43 -2.49 4.95
C GLU A 22 -4.72 -1.69 5.19
N SER A 23 -5.67 -2.26 5.93
CA SER A 23 -6.90 -1.54 6.28
C SER A 23 -6.61 -0.34 7.19
N ASN A 24 -5.68 -0.49 8.13
CA ASN A 24 -5.21 0.59 9.00
C ASN A 24 -4.35 1.60 8.24
N ALA A 25 -3.49 1.17 7.32
CA ALA A 25 -2.70 2.04 6.46
C ALA A 25 -3.60 2.89 5.55
N HIS A 26 -4.63 2.30 4.95
CA HIS A 26 -5.64 3.04 4.20
C HIS A 26 -6.29 4.17 5.02
N ALA A 27 -6.75 3.87 6.24
CA ALA A 27 -7.35 4.86 7.13
C ALA A 27 -6.35 5.96 7.52
N LYS A 28 -5.12 5.56 7.84
CA LYS A 28 -4.01 6.46 8.20
C LYS A 28 -3.65 7.41 7.07
N TYR A 29 -3.43 6.90 5.86
CA TYR A 29 -3.02 7.73 4.72
C TYR A 29 -4.17 8.64 4.25
N THR A 30 -5.43 8.20 4.37
CA THR A 30 -6.59 9.09 4.14
C THR A 30 -6.58 10.29 5.10
N ALA A 31 -6.31 10.07 6.38
CA ALA A 31 -6.23 11.15 7.36
C ALA A 31 -5.00 12.06 7.11
N PHE A 32 -3.86 11.49 6.70
CA PHE A 32 -2.65 12.23 6.38
C PHE A 32 -2.83 13.11 5.13
N ALA A 33 -3.58 12.65 4.13
CA ALA A 33 -3.91 13.44 2.96
C ALA A 33 -4.69 14.70 3.33
N ILE A 34 -5.70 14.58 4.20
CA ILE A 34 -6.50 15.73 4.69
C ILE A 34 -5.57 16.71 5.42
N LYS A 35 -4.66 16.24 6.26
CA LYS A 35 -3.72 17.08 6.98
C LYS A 35 -2.75 17.80 6.05
N ALA A 36 -2.24 17.10 5.03
CA ALA A 36 -1.34 17.68 4.05
C ALA A 36 -2.02 18.81 3.23
N ASP A 37 -3.29 18.63 2.85
CA ASP A 37 -4.07 19.69 2.21
C ASP A 37 -4.28 20.90 3.13
N GLN A 38 -4.55 20.68 4.42
CA GLN A 38 -4.68 21.76 5.42
C GLN A 38 -3.38 22.57 5.61
N GLU A 39 -2.23 21.92 5.39
CA GLU A 39 -0.90 22.54 5.45
C GLU A 39 -0.42 23.06 4.08
N GLU A 40 -1.27 23.02 3.06
CA GLU A 40 -0.99 23.44 1.67
C GLU A 40 0.09 22.62 0.96
N PHE A 41 0.35 21.39 1.42
CA PHE A 41 1.25 20.43 0.77
C PHE A 41 0.47 19.51 -0.18
N HIS A 42 -0.14 20.08 -1.22
CA HIS A 42 -1.06 19.38 -2.10
C HIS A 42 -0.45 18.20 -2.86
N GLY A 43 0.84 18.26 -3.22
CA GLY A 43 1.53 17.11 -3.82
C GLY A 43 1.69 15.94 -2.84
N ALA A 44 1.99 16.24 -1.58
CA ALA A 44 2.02 15.22 -0.52
C ALA A 44 0.61 14.66 -0.25
N ALA A 45 -0.43 15.51 -0.29
CA ALA A 45 -1.80 15.06 -0.17
C ALA A 45 -2.21 14.10 -1.29
N SER A 46 -1.81 14.41 -2.54
CA SER A 46 -2.03 13.53 -3.69
C SER A 46 -1.31 12.18 -3.53
N LEU A 47 -0.06 12.19 -3.05
CA LEU A 47 0.69 10.97 -2.77
C LEU A 47 0.00 10.10 -1.69
N PHE A 48 -0.42 10.71 -0.58
CA PHE A 48 -1.15 9.98 0.46
C PHE A 48 -2.47 9.40 -0.05
N ARG A 49 -3.21 10.11 -0.92
CA ARG A 49 -4.44 9.57 -1.53
C ARG A 49 -4.13 8.38 -2.45
N ALA A 50 -3.07 8.46 -3.24
CA ALA A 50 -2.65 7.37 -4.13
C ALA A 50 -2.24 6.13 -3.33
N ALA A 51 -1.41 6.29 -2.30
CA ALA A 51 -1.06 5.21 -1.40
C ALA A 51 -2.30 4.64 -0.68
N ALA A 52 -3.18 5.50 -0.10
CA ALA A 52 -4.42 5.03 0.51
C ALA A 52 -5.27 4.18 -0.44
N ARG A 53 -5.30 4.55 -1.74
CA ARG A 53 -5.98 3.73 -2.76
C ARG A 53 -5.30 2.39 -2.99
N ALA A 54 -3.98 2.35 -3.01
CA ALA A 54 -3.21 1.12 -3.14
C ALA A 54 -3.46 0.19 -1.94
N GLU A 55 -3.44 0.70 -0.70
CA GLU A 55 -3.71 -0.12 0.49
C GLU A 55 -5.14 -0.69 0.50
N GLN A 56 -6.11 0.06 -0.04
CA GLN A 56 -7.46 -0.47 -0.23
C GLN A 56 -7.49 -1.64 -1.23
N ILE A 57 -6.67 -1.59 -2.26
CA ILE A 57 -6.53 -2.68 -3.24
C ILE A 57 -5.85 -3.89 -2.58
N HIS A 58 -4.77 -3.67 -1.80
CA HIS A 58 -4.07 -4.73 -1.07
C HIS A 58 -5.01 -5.44 -0.09
N SER A 59 -5.66 -4.71 0.80
CA SER A 59 -6.62 -5.27 1.75
C SER A 59 -7.73 -6.06 1.06
N THR A 60 -8.30 -5.53 -0.04
CA THR A 60 -9.32 -6.23 -0.83
C THR A 60 -8.79 -7.54 -1.40
N ASN A 61 -7.56 -7.56 -1.90
CA ASN A 61 -6.92 -8.75 -2.45
C ASN A 61 -6.64 -9.79 -1.37
N HIS A 62 -6.11 -9.40 -0.21
CA HIS A 62 -5.90 -10.30 0.93
C HIS A 62 -7.22 -10.87 1.44
N ALA A 63 -8.25 -10.03 1.62
CA ALA A 63 -9.58 -10.48 2.01
C ALA A 63 -10.18 -11.52 1.03
N ARG A 64 -9.94 -11.33 -0.27
CA ARG A 64 -10.38 -12.30 -1.28
C ARG A 64 -9.70 -13.66 -1.09
N VAL A 65 -8.39 -13.68 -0.85
CA VAL A 65 -7.63 -14.92 -0.63
C VAL A 65 -8.05 -15.59 0.68
N ILE A 66 -8.24 -14.82 1.76
CA ILE A 66 -8.77 -15.35 3.04
C ILE A 66 -10.09 -16.08 2.80
N ARG A 67 -11.04 -15.46 2.07
CA ARG A 67 -12.34 -16.10 1.75
C ARG A 67 -12.20 -17.34 0.88
N MET A 68 -11.29 -17.33 -0.10
CA MET A 68 -11.01 -18.52 -0.92
C MET A 68 -10.50 -19.71 -0.10
N LEU A 69 -9.82 -19.42 1.01
CA LEU A 69 -9.30 -20.43 1.94
C LEU A 69 -10.33 -20.80 3.04
N GLY A 70 -11.55 -20.28 2.96
CA GLY A 70 -12.64 -20.57 3.90
C GLY A 70 -12.65 -19.70 5.15
N GLY A 71 -11.77 -18.68 5.23
CA GLY A 71 -11.66 -17.79 6.37
C GLY A 71 -12.51 -16.51 6.28
N HIS A 72 -12.54 -15.77 7.38
CA HIS A 72 -13.15 -14.45 7.51
C HIS A 72 -12.07 -13.37 7.58
N ALA A 73 -12.28 -12.26 6.87
CA ALA A 73 -11.44 -11.07 6.89
C ALA A 73 -12.16 -10.00 7.75
N GLU A 74 -11.58 -9.70 8.89
CA GLU A 74 -12.04 -8.67 9.81
C GLU A 74 -10.82 -7.84 10.22
N ALA A 75 -10.96 -6.52 10.32
CA ALA A 75 -9.91 -5.61 10.77
C ALA A 75 -10.46 -4.70 11.86
N GLU A 76 -9.69 -4.51 12.91
CA GLU A 76 -9.91 -3.44 13.87
C GLU A 76 -9.19 -2.18 13.36
N ILE A 77 -9.96 -1.11 13.14
CA ILE A 77 -9.37 0.16 12.69
C ILE A 77 -9.03 0.99 13.93
N HIS A 78 -7.74 1.22 14.10
CA HIS A 78 -7.22 1.96 15.24
C HIS A 78 -7.32 3.48 15.03
N PRO A 79 -7.42 4.27 16.12
CA PRO A 79 -7.35 5.72 16.04
C PRO A 79 -6.04 6.18 15.39
N VAL A 80 -6.14 7.08 14.41
CA VAL A 80 -4.98 7.61 13.69
C VAL A 80 -4.39 8.81 14.44
N GLU A 81 -3.13 8.73 14.81
CA GLU A 81 -2.36 9.88 15.28
C GLU A 81 -1.91 10.72 14.07
N VAL A 82 -2.52 11.89 13.89
CA VAL A 82 -2.20 12.82 12.79
C VAL A 82 -1.31 13.93 13.31
N LYS A 83 -0.13 14.08 12.74
CA LYS A 83 0.88 15.12 13.05
C LYS A 83 1.07 16.08 11.89
N SER A 84 2.20 16.78 11.81
CA SER A 84 2.57 17.57 10.64
C SER A 84 2.77 16.69 9.41
N THR A 85 2.63 17.25 8.22
CA THR A 85 2.85 16.54 6.96
C THR A 85 4.21 15.84 6.92
N LEU A 86 5.27 16.50 7.37
CA LEU A 86 6.60 15.90 7.40
C LEU A 86 6.69 14.69 8.35
N GLU A 87 6.10 14.79 9.54
CA GLU A 87 6.07 13.68 10.50
C GLU A 87 5.21 12.51 9.97
N ASN A 88 4.10 12.83 9.32
CA ASN A 88 3.23 11.84 8.69
C ASN A 88 3.92 11.11 7.52
N LEU A 89 4.68 11.83 6.67
CA LEU A 89 5.50 11.22 5.61
C LEU A 89 6.56 10.27 6.18
N LYS A 90 7.24 10.68 7.27
CA LYS A 90 8.21 9.81 7.96
C LYS A 90 7.56 8.58 8.58
N ALA A 91 6.38 8.74 9.18
CA ALA A 91 5.63 7.62 9.75
C ALA A 91 5.14 6.65 8.66
N ALA A 92 4.72 7.17 7.50
CA ALA A 92 4.36 6.36 6.35
C ALA A 92 5.59 5.58 5.83
N LEU A 93 6.69 6.28 5.54
CA LEU A 93 7.94 5.63 5.09
C LEU A 93 8.40 4.53 6.04
N GLY A 94 8.31 4.75 7.36
CA GLY A 94 8.66 3.72 8.35
C GLY A 94 7.75 2.49 8.30
N GLY A 95 6.47 2.67 7.96
CA GLY A 95 5.53 1.58 7.73
C GLY A 95 5.90 0.75 6.51
N GLU A 96 6.05 1.41 5.35
CA GLU A 96 6.44 0.73 4.10
C GLU A 96 7.77 -0.02 4.27
N GLN A 97 8.75 0.58 4.96
CA GLN A 97 10.05 -0.04 5.19
C GLN A 97 9.92 -1.33 6.02
N TYR A 98 9.08 -1.33 7.06
CA TYR A 98 8.79 -2.54 7.84
C TYR A 98 8.14 -3.64 6.98
N GLU A 99 7.23 -3.27 6.11
CA GLU A 99 6.55 -4.21 5.21
C GLU A 99 7.51 -4.80 4.17
N ILE A 100 8.41 -3.99 3.64
CA ILE A 100 9.43 -4.40 2.66
C ILE A 100 10.50 -5.29 3.30
N ASP A 101 11.00 -4.92 4.48
CA ASP A 101 12.19 -5.55 5.07
C ASP A 101 11.85 -6.77 5.93
N SER A 102 10.61 -6.87 6.43
CA SER A 102 10.23 -7.90 7.40
C SER A 102 8.91 -8.57 7.06
N MET A 103 7.80 -7.85 7.07
CA MET A 103 6.47 -8.44 7.05
C MET A 103 6.22 -9.29 5.79
N TYR A 104 6.33 -8.72 4.61
CA TYR A 104 6.06 -9.45 3.37
C TYR A 104 7.10 -10.52 3.02
N PRO A 105 8.42 -10.34 3.26
CA PRO A 105 9.39 -11.42 3.11
C PRO A 105 9.05 -12.66 3.95
N ASP A 106 8.73 -12.47 5.24
CA ASP A 106 8.36 -13.57 6.14
C ASP A 106 7.07 -14.27 5.67
N PHE A 107 6.07 -13.49 5.24
CA PHE A 107 4.80 -14.02 4.74
C PHE A 107 4.95 -14.79 3.42
N LEU A 108 5.85 -14.34 2.54
CA LEU A 108 6.17 -15.01 1.29
C LEU A 108 6.92 -16.32 1.51
N GLU A 109 7.85 -16.38 2.47
CA GLU A 109 8.53 -17.60 2.86
C GLU A 109 7.52 -18.66 3.31
N GLU A 110 6.62 -18.31 4.24
CA GLU A 110 5.59 -19.21 4.74
C GLU A 110 4.60 -19.65 3.64
N ALA A 111 4.12 -18.71 2.83
CA ALA A 111 3.21 -19.03 1.74
C ALA A 111 3.85 -19.94 0.67
N THR A 112 5.16 -19.80 0.44
CA THR A 112 5.94 -20.62 -0.47
C THR A 112 6.11 -22.03 0.08
N ALA A 113 6.46 -22.17 1.37
CA ALA A 113 6.54 -23.45 2.06
C ALA A 113 5.19 -24.18 2.02
N GLY A 114 4.09 -23.44 2.22
CA GLY A 114 2.72 -23.95 2.12
C GLY A 114 2.23 -24.19 0.68
N LYS A 115 3.01 -23.83 -0.34
CA LYS A 115 2.63 -23.88 -1.78
C LYS A 115 1.31 -23.15 -2.09
N ASN A 116 1.02 -22.07 -1.36
CA ASN A 116 -0.20 -21.29 -1.55
C ASN A 116 0.01 -20.20 -2.62
N THR A 117 -0.23 -20.54 -3.88
CA THR A 117 0.00 -19.63 -5.02
C THR A 117 -0.86 -18.37 -4.97
N ALA A 118 -2.05 -18.43 -4.38
CA ALA A 118 -2.92 -17.26 -4.24
C ALA A 118 -2.35 -16.25 -3.22
N ALA A 119 -1.85 -16.74 -2.07
CA ALA A 119 -1.20 -15.92 -1.07
C ALA A 119 0.12 -15.34 -1.61
N ILE A 120 0.97 -16.15 -2.23
CA ILE A 120 2.22 -15.69 -2.87
C ILE A 120 1.91 -14.53 -3.82
N ARG A 121 0.91 -14.67 -4.68
CA ARG A 121 0.57 -13.65 -5.67
C ARG A 121 0.13 -12.33 -5.04
N THR A 122 -0.70 -12.37 -3.99
CA THR A 122 -1.19 -11.15 -3.35
C THR A 122 -0.10 -10.47 -2.53
N PHE A 123 0.73 -11.22 -1.79
CA PHE A 123 1.86 -10.67 -1.04
C PHE A 123 2.94 -10.08 -1.97
N THR A 124 3.26 -10.76 -3.09
CA THR A 124 4.21 -10.21 -4.07
C THR A 124 3.67 -8.90 -4.67
N GLY A 125 2.38 -8.85 -4.99
CA GLY A 125 1.78 -7.64 -5.56
C GLY A 125 1.86 -6.44 -4.62
N ALA A 126 1.57 -6.64 -3.34
CA ALA A 126 1.69 -5.61 -2.31
C ALA A 126 3.17 -5.22 -2.10
N LEU A 127 4.05 -6.17 -1.81
CA LEU A 127 5.49 -5.90 -1.61
C LEU A 127 6.10 -5.03 -2.72
N GLU A 128 5.78 -5.28 -3.97
CA GLU A 128 6.32 -4.48 -5.08
C GLU A 128 5.69 -3.08 -5.14
N ALA A 129 4.45 -2.92 -4.69
CA ALA A 129 3.82 -1.61 -4.55
C ALA A 129 4.45 -0.81 -3.40
N GLU A 130 4.70 -1.42 -2.22
CA GLU A 130 5.31 -0.75 -1.07
C GLU A 130 6.71 -0.20 -1.39
N LYS A 131 7.47 -0.87 -2.26
CA LYS A 131 8.75 -0.32 -2.74
C LYS A 131 8.57 1.00 -3.49
N THR A 132 7.48 1.15 -4.25
CA THR A 132 7.19 2.41 -4.94
C THR A 132 6.74 3.50 -3.97
N HIS A 133 5.90 3.16 -2.99
CA HIS A 133 5.46 4.07 -1.94
C HIS A 133 6.65 4.57 -1.12
N ALA A 134 7.52 3.67 -0.64
CA ALA A 134 8.72 4.03 0.13
C ALA A 134 9.63 4.99 -0.64
N ARG A 135 9.86 4.76 -1.94
CA ARG A 135 10.61 5.68 -2.81
C ARG A 135 9.96 7.05 -2.84
N LEU A 136 8.67 7.11 -3.15
CA LEU A 136 7.92 8.37 -3.28
C LEU A 136 7.86 9.16 -1.96
N TYR A 137 7.65 8.48 -0.83
CA TYR A 137 7.71 9.13 0.49
C TYR A 137 9.11 9.65 0.81
N GLY A 138 10.16 8.89 0.48
CA GLY A 138 11.55 9.31 0.64
C GLY A 138 11.87 10.58 -0.15
N GLU A 139 11.43 10.66 -1.40
CA GLU A 139 11.57 11.83 -2.27
C GLU A 139 10.81 13.04 -1.70
N ALA A 140 9.56 12.85 -1.29
CA ALA A 140 8.76 13.91 -0.67
C ALA A 140 9.44 14.48 0.60
N ILE A 141 9.95 13.61 1.46
CA ILE A 141 10.68 14.01 2.67
C ILE A 141 11.93 14.80 2.32
N ALA A 142 12.74 14.34 1.35
CA ALA A 142 13.96 15.00 0.94
C ALA A 142 13.69 16.42 0.42
N LEU A 143 12.63 16.62 -0.35
CA LEU A 143 12.22 17.92 -0.87
C LEU A 143 11.74 18.86 0.25
N LEU A 144 10.95 18.36 1.19
CA LEU A 144 10.49 19.15 2.33
C LEU A 144 11.65 19.60 3.22
N VAL A 145 12.55 18.68 3.58
CA VAL A 145 13.69 18.94 4.46
C VAL A 145 14.73 19.83 3.77
N GLY A 146 14.92 19.67 2.47
CA GLY A 146 15.86 20.47 1.66
C GLY A 146 15.44 21.93 1.47
N GLY A 147 14.27 22.33 1.98
CA GLY A 147 13.76 23.71 1.88
C GLY A 147 13.52 24.17 0.43
N LYS A 148 13.62 23.28 -0.53
CA LYS A 148 13.26 23.54 -1.92
C LYS A 148 11.74 23.56 -2.00
N LYS A 149 11.20 24.72 -2.29
CA LYS A 149 9.77 24.88 -2.63
C LYS A 149 9.54 24.33 -4.03
N ASP A 150 9.67 23.00 -4.16
CA ASP A 150 9.41 22.32 -5.42
C ASP A 150 7.89 22.31 -5.65
N ALA A 151 7.47 22.62 -6.88
CA ALA A 151 6.08 22.55 -7.30
C ALA A 151 5.48 21.15 -7.05
N TRP A 152 6.33 20.10 -7.00
CA TRP A 152 5.91 18.74 -6.70
C TRP A 152 5.27 18.58 -5.32
N ILE A 153 5.77 19.31 -4.29
CA ILE A 153 5.20 19.25 -2.94
C ILE A 153 3.97 20.15 -2.79
N PHE A 154 4.02 21.38 -3.35
CA PHE A 154 2.98 22.37 -3.12
C PHE A 154 1.83 22.35 -4.14
N ALA A 155 2.02 21.74 -5.30
CA ALA A 155 0.98 21.58 -6.31
C ALA A 155 0.44 20.15 -6.31
N ALA A 156 -0.89 20.01 -6.41
CA ALA A 156 -1.51 18.70 -6.59
C ALA A 156 -0.96 18.02 -7.86
N ARG A 157 -0.74 16.70 -7.77
CA ARG A 157 -0.16 15.90 -8.85
C ARG A 157 -1.01 14.67 -9.15
N ASP A 158 -0.88 14.18 -10.35
CA ASP A 158 -1.47 12.93 -10.74
C ASP A 158 -0.53 11.78 -10.37
N PHE A 159 -1.07 10.77 -9.72
CA PHE A 159 -0.44 9.47 -9.50
C PHE A 159 -1.27 8.41 -10.21
N TYR A 160 -0.61 7.41 -10.72
CA TYR A 160 -1.21 6.33 -11.48
C TYR A 160 -1.17 5.06 -10.64
N VAL A 161 -2.34 4.56 -10.25
CA VAL A 161 -2.46 3.38 -9.37
C VAL A 161 -3.03 2.21 -10.15
N CYS A 162 -2.31 1.09 -10.16
CA CYS A 162 -2.78 -0.15 -10.78
C CYS A 162 -3.97 -0.73 -10.00
N PRO A 163 -5.17 -0.87 -10.60
CA PRO A 163 -6.35 -1.35 -9.88
C PRO A 163 -6.29 -2.83 -9.50
N VAL A 164 -5.25 -3.55 -9.94
CA VAL A 164 -5.08 -4.98 -9.67
C VAL A 164 -4.12 -5.25 -8.53
N CYS A 165 -2.98 -4.58 -8.47
CA CYS A 165 -1.93 -4.85 -7.47
C CYS A 165 -1.51 -3.65 -6.63
N GLY A 166 -2.05 -2.45 -6.85
CA GLY A 166 -1.69 -1.27 -6.09
C GLY A 166 -0.39 -0.58 -6.53
N TYR A 167 0.38 -1.15 -7.49
CA TYR A 167 1.58 -0.48 -8.00
C TYR A 167 1.29 0.98 -8.33
N THR A 168 2.11 1.90 -7.83
CA THR A 168 1.91 3.34 -7.93
C THR A 168 3.07 4.00 -8.68
N SER A 169 2.76 4.79 -9.72
CA SER A 169 3.71 5.60 -10.47
C SER A 169 3.39 7.09 -10.34
N ASP A 170 4.41 7.94 -10.34
CA ASP A 170 4.31 9.40 -10.37
C ASP A 170 4.52 9.97 -11.78
N THR A 171 4.68 9.11 -12.76
CA THR A 171 4.82 9.46 -14.17
C THR A 171 3.84 8.67 -15.01
N GLU A 172 3.34 9.28 -16.08
CA GLU A 172 2.69 8.56 -17.16
C GLU A 172 3.77 7.78 -17.90
N GLU A 173 3.96 6.53 -17.50
CA GLU A 173 5.02 5.70 -18.06
C GLU A 173 4.68 5.25 -19.49
N GLU A 174 5.70 5.17 -20.35
CA GLU A 174 5.60 4.60 -21.69
C GLU A 174 5.37 3.07 -21.68
N HIS A 175 4.91 2.52 -20.57
CA HIS A 175 4.66 1.09 -20.42
C HIS A 175 3.23 0.76 -20.82
N GLU A 176 3.08 -0.15 -21.76
CA GLU A 176 1.76 -0.67 -22.15
C GLU A 176 1.08 -1.43 -20.98
N ARG A 177 1.85 -1.86 -19.97
CA ARG A 177 1.38 -2.74 -18.89
C ARG A 177 2.08 -2.51 -17.57
N CYS A 178 1.37 -2.81 -16.49
CA CYS A 178 1.90 -2.82 -15.14
C CYS A 178 3.13 -3.75 -15.03
N PRO A 179 4.28 -3.27 -14.53
CA PRO A 179 5.50 -4.08 -14.40
C PRO A 179 5.36 -5.23 -13.39
N VAL A 180 4.40 -5.14 -12.48
CA VAL A 180 4.18 -6.13 -11.40
C VAL A 180 3.19 -7.21 -11.81
N CYS A 181 1.98 -6.82 -12.25
CA CYS A 181 0.89 -7.77 -12.48
C CYS A 181 0.45 -7.90 -13.95
N ASN A 182 1.11 -7.18 -14.85
CA ASN A 182 0.80 -7.17 -16.29
C ASN A 182 -0.60 -6.62 -16.65
N CYS A 183 -1.24 -5.86 -15.74
CA CYS A 183 -2.48 -5.14 -16.03
C CYS A 183 -2.24 -4.10 -17.14
N PRO A 184 -3.12 -3.95 -18.14
CA PRO A 184 -2.99 -2.89 -19.14
C PRO A 184 -2.95 -1.51 -18.49
N TRP A 185 -2.04 -0.63 -18.96
CA TRP A 185 -1.85 0.72 -18.42
C TRP A 185 -3.12 1.57 -18.51
N GLU A 186 -3.88 1.44 -19.56
CA GLU A 186 -5.17 2.12 -19.78
C GLU A 186 -6.21 1.91 -18.66
N LYS A 187 -5.98 0.91 -17.78
CA LYS A 187 -6.83 0.62 -16.62
C LYS A 187 -6.37 1.28 -15.33
N PHE A 188 -5.20 1.92 -15.34
CA PHE A 188 -4.71 2.60 -14.16
C PHE A 188 -5.66 3.72 -13.74
N GLU A 189 -5.85 3.85 -12.45
CA GLU A 189 -6.63 4.91 -11.85
C GLU A 189 -5.74 6.14 -11.65
N ILE A 190 -6.21 7.31 -12.12
CA ILE A 190 -5.51 8.57 -11.89
C ILE A 190 -6.03 9.12 -10.55
N ILE A 191 -5.13 9.26 -9.59
CA ILE A 191 -5.41 9.77 -8.25
C ILE A 191 -4.68 11.09 -8.05
N ARG A 192 -5.43 12.10 -7.58
CA ARG A 192 -4.88 13.43 -7.34
C ARG A 192 -5.14 13.91 -5.90
#